data_970901d176f5372c934e3166994a6eab
#
_entry.id   970901d176f5372c934e3166994a6eab
#
_cell.length_a   1.000
_cell.length_b   1.000
_cell.length_c   1.000
_cell.angle_alpha   90.00
_cell.angle_beta   90.00
_cell.angle_gamma   90.00
#
_symmetry.space_group_name_H-M   'P 1'
#
loop_
_entity.id
_entity.type
_entity.pdbx_description
1 polymer ?
#
loop_
_entity_poly.entity_id
_entity_poly.type
_entity_poly.pdbx_seq_one_letter_code
_entity_poly.pdbx_strand_id
1 'polypeptide(L)'
;MAFESVLELEAHAKINLTLEVLGKRDDGFHDIVSIMQTIDLHDDVTLKRADDITLTCDDPDLAGEDNLALVAARKLKEVTGVDRGVDITLQKHIPVAAGLGGGSSDAASVLNGLNDLWELELELGALEEIATEIGSDVPYFLSGGTALVQGRGEHVVPLVHANIQWMVVVSPESDLPDKTARLYDQIDESDHTRGVLTHKLAGRIRGGGDAPAQFFFNVFEPYAENVFAE
;
A
#
# COMPACT_ATOMS: atom_id res chain seq x y z
N MET A 1 -5.42 -1.78 -38.25
CA MET A 1 -6.09 -1.42 -37.01
C MET A 1 -5.13 -1.84 -35.90
N ALA A 2 -4.49 -0.88 -35.23
CA ALA A 2 -3.71 -1.19 -34.04
C ALA A 2 -4.72 -1.65 -32.98
N PHE A 3 -4.52 -2.81 -32.37
CA PHE A 3 -5.31 -3.22 -31.20
C PHE A 3 -5.09 -2.15 -30.13
N GLU A 4 -6.17 -1.51 -29.67
CA GLU A 4 -6.08 -0.65 -28.49
C GLU A 4 -5.61 -1.51 -27.32
N SER A 5 -4.39 -1.27 -26.86
CA SER A 5 -3.84 -1.99 -25.70
C SER A 5 -4.55 -1.47 -24.45
N VAL A 6 -5.45 -2.26 -23.94
CA VAL A 6 -6.12 -2.03 -22.65
C VAL A 6 -5.55 -3.05 -21.68
N LEU A 7 -5.18 -2.61 -20.49
CA LEU A 7 -4.68 -3.45 -19.41
C LEU A 7 -5.65 -3.31 -18.22
N GLU A 8 -6.19 -4.42 -17.76
CA GLU A 8 -7.05 -4.52 -16.59
C GLU A 8 -6.26 -5.17 -15.44
N LEU A 9 -6.24 -4.53 -14.28
CA LEU A 9 -5.43 -4.90 -13.12
C LEU A 9 -6.28 -4.89 -11.86
N GLU A 10 -5.97 -5.78 -10.93
CA GLU A 10 -6.53 -5.82 -9.59
C GLU A 10 -5.55 -5.17 -8.60
N ALA A 11 -5.92 -4.05 -8.02
CA ALA A 11 -5.15 -3.33 -7.00
C ALA A 11 -5.56 -3.83 -5.61
N HIS A 12 -4.92 -4.90 -5.14
CA HIS A 12 -5.30 -5.58 -3.90
C HIS A 12 -5.02 -4.75 -2.64
N ALA A 13 -5.89 -4.86 -1.63
CA ALA A 13 -5.69 -4.31 -0.30
C ALA A 13 -4.63 -5.07 0.51
N LYS A 14 -4.19 -4.46 1.60
CA LYS A 14 -3.31 -5.09 2.60
C LYS A 14 -3.88 -5.03 4.00
N ILE A 15 -3.37 -5.88 4.84
CA ILE A 15 -3.48 -5.77 6.28
C ILE A 15 -2.10 -5.87 6.92
N ASN A 16 -2.00 -5.41 8.16
CA ASN A 16 -0.83 -5.64 9.00
C ASN A 16 -1.14 -6.80 9.96
N LEU A 17 -0.46 -7.96 9.81
CA LEU A 17 -0.54 -9.06 10.77
C LEU A 17 0.14 -8.67 12.08
N THR A 18 1.22 -7.92 11.96
CA THR A 18 1.87 -7.24 13.09
C THR A 18 2.17 -5.81 12.68
N LEU A 19 2.10 -4.87 13.62
CA LEU A 19 2.63 -3.52 13.48
C LEU A 19 3.21 -3.07 14.82
N GLU A 20 4.52 -2.95 14.87
CA GLU A 20 5.28 -2.45 16.02
C GLU A 20 5.95 -1.12 15.65
N VAL A 21 5.88 -0.12 16.54
CA VAL A 21 6.64 1.13 16.44
C VAL A 21 7.92 1.00 17.25
N LEU A 22 9.05 1.28 16.63
CA LEU A 22 10.39 1.15 17.23
C LEU A 22 10.87 2.47 17.82
N GLY A 23 10.39 3.59 17.29
CA GLY A 23 10.76 4.92 17.75
C GLY A 23 10.28 6.02 16.81
N LYS A 24 10.39 7.25 17.28
CA LYS A 24 10.13 8.45 16.48
C LYS A 24 11.42 8.90 15.81
N ARG A 25 11.34 9.24 14.53
CA ARG A 25 12.47 9.69 13.69
C ARG A 25 12.61 11.21 13.73
N ASP A 26 13.79 11.71 13.38
CA ASP A 26 14.07 13.17 13.29
C ASP A 26 13.29 13.83 12.13
N ASP A 27 12.86 13.06 11.13
CA ASP A 27 12.06 13.52 9.99
C ASP A 27 10.55 13.62 10.30
N GLY A 28 10.15 13.32 11.55
CA GLY A 28 8.76 13.38 12.03
C GLY A 28 7.97 12.10 11.84
N PHE A 29 8.47 11.15 11.06
CA PHE A 29 7.88 9.81 10.92
C PHE A 29 8.25 8.91 12.11
N HIS A 30 7.72 7.67 12.09
CA HIS A 30 8.09 6.64 13.04
C HIS A 30 8.82 5.51 12.31
N ASP A 31 9.86 4.96 12.97
CA ASP A 31 10.41 3.68 12.56
C ASP A 31 9.45 2.58 12.99
N ILE A 32 9.04 1.78 12.01
CA ILE A 32 8.14 0.65 12.21
C ILE A 32 8.77 -0.67 11.80
N VAL A 33 8.21 -1.75 12.30
CA VAL A 33 8.39 -3.08 11.76
C VAL A 33 7.05 -3.79 11.72
N SER A 34 6.72 -4.37 10.58
CA SER A 34 5.41 -4.97 10.30
C SER A 34 5.53 -6.22 9.44
N ILE A 35 4.62 -7.15 9.60
CA ILE A 35 4.31 -8.15 8.57
C ILE A 35 3.06 -7.69 7.86
N MET A 36 3.21 -7.29 6.60
CA MET A 36 2.07 -6.98 5.72
C MET A 36 1.64 -8.21 4.94
N GLN A 37 0.35 -8.30 4.69
CA GLN A 37 -0.28 -9.38 3.92
C GLN A 37 -1.30 -8.80 2.95
N THR A 38 -1.13 -9.12 1.66
CA THR A 38 -2.16 -8.84 0.64
C THR A 38 -3.40 -9.68 0.89
N ILE A 39 -4.57 -9.10 0.70
CA ILE A 39 -5.87 -9.76 0.78
C ILE A 39 -6.62 -9.65 -0.55
N ASP A 40 -7.67 -10.45 -0.72
CA ASP A 40 -8.42 -10.59 -1.99
C ASP A 40 -9.31 -9.37 -2.32
N LEU A 41 -9.61 -8.52 -1.34
CA LEU A 41 -10.30 -7.26 -1.57
C LEU A 41 -9.42 -6.35 -2.44
N HIS A 42 -9.93 -5.85 -3.55
CA HIS A 42 -9.17 -5.05 -4.51
C HIS A 42 -10.02 -3.95 -5.16
N ASP A 43 -9.35 -2.94 -5.69
CA ASP A 43 -9.89 -1.97 -6.62
C ASP A 43 -9.57 -2.41 -8.05
N ASP A 44 -10.43 -2.07 -9.02
CA ASP A 44 -10.16 -2.35 -10.43
C ASP A 44 -9.49 -1.15 -11.07
N VAL A 45 -8.35 -1.40 -11.72
CA VAL A 45 -7.57 -0.39 -12.44
C VAL A 45 -7.52 -0.74 -13.92
N THR A 46 -8.06 0.13 -14.76
CA THR A 46 -7.97 -0.02 -16.22
C THR A 46 -7.04 1.04 -16.77
N LEU A 47 -6.05 0.63 -17.55
CA LEU A 47 -5.09 1.49 -18.25
C LEU A 47 -5.28 1.36 -19.76
N LYS A 48 -5.49 2.49 -20.43
CA LYS A 48 -5.62 2.57 -21.89
C LYS A 48 -4.64 3.59 -22.43
N ARG A 49 -3.89 3.24 -23.49
CA ARG A 49 -2.99 4.20 -24.17
C ARG A 49 -3.74 5.44 -24.63
N ALA A 50 -3.19 6.61 -24.36
CA ALA A 50 -3.72 7.92 -24.75
C ALA A 50 -2.58 8.89 -25.07
N ASP A 51 -2.90 10.09 -25.52
CA ASP A 51 -1.90 11.14 -25.77
C ASP A 51 -1.55 11.88 -24.46
N ASP A 52 -2.55 12.09 -23.57
CA ASP A 52 -2.41 12.74 -22.28
C ASP A 52 -2.59 11.75 -21.12
N ILE A 53 -2.19 12.15 -19.91
CA ILE A 53 -2.47 11.39 -18.69
C ILE A 53 -3.76 11.94 -18.08
N THR A 54 -4.78 11.09 -18.04
CA THR A 54 -6.09 11.41 -17.45
C THR A 54 -6.50 10.36 -16.44
N LEU A 55 -7.39 10.74 -15.50
CA LEU A 55 -7.96 9.86 -14.49
C LEU A 55 -9.48 10.01 -14.46
N THR A 56 -10.17 8.89 -14.45
CA THR A 56 -11.58 8.77 -14.11
C THR A 56 -11.73 7.84 -12.92
N CYS A 57 -12.46 8.26 -11.89
CA CYS A 57 -12.76 7.46 -10.71
C CYS A 57 -14.26 7.44 -10.48
N ASP A 58 -14.83 6.29 -10.09
CA ASP A 58 -16.25 6.17 -9.74
C ASP A 58 -16.58 6.88 -8.42
N ASP A 59 -15.59 7.14 -7.56
CA ASP A 59 -15.68 8.05 -6.43
C ASP A 59 -15.21 9.46 -6.84
N PRO A 60 -16.14 10.45 -6.98
CA PRO A 60 -15.77 11.81 -7.41
C PRO A 60 -14.80 12.53 -6.46
N ASP A 61 -14.82 12.21 -5.18
CA ASP A 61 -13.93 12.82 -4.17
C ASP A 61 -12.48 12.37 -4.35
N LEU A 62 -12.27 11.26 -5.05
CA LEU A 62 -10.94 10.72 -5.38
C LEU A 62 -10.46 11.06 -6.80
N ALA A 63 -11.25 11.78 -7.61
CA ALA A 63 -10.89 12.13 -8.98
C ALA A 63 -9.95 13.37 -9.08
N GLY A 64 -9.37 13.81 -7.95
CA GLY A 64 -8.51 14.98 -7.86
C GLY A 64 -7.06 14.76 -8.33
N GLU A 65 -6.34 15.87 -8.45
CA GLU A 65 -4.92 15.91 -8.86
C GLU A 65 -3.96 15.22 -7.86
N ASP A 66 -4.39 15.03 -6.64
CA ASP A 66 -3.71 14.36 -5.52
C ASP A 66 -3.95 12.85 -5.48
N ASN A 67 -4.75 12.31 -6.39
CA ASN A 67 -4.93 10.86 -6.50
C ASN A 67 -3.60 10.18 -6.80
N LEU A 68 -3.21 9.20 -5.95
CA LEU A 68 -1.89 8.56 -6.03
C LEU A 68 -1.67 7.79 -7.35
N ALA A 69 -2.72 7.27 -7.98
CA ALA A 69 -2.62 6.63 -9.30
C ALA A 69 -2.21 7.64 -10.37
N LEU A 70 -2.79 8.85 -10.34
CA LEU A 70 -2.43 9.93 -11.25
C LEU A 70 -1.02 10.45 -10.98
N VAL A 71 -0.66 10.62 -9.70
CA VAL A 71 0.69 11.00 -9.27
C VAL A 71 1.72 9.98 -9.76
N ALA A 72 1.42 8.69 -9.62
CA ALA A 72 2.29 7.59 -10.07
C ALA A 72 2.57 7.64 -11.58
N ALA A 73 1.53 7.81 -12.39
CA ALA A 73 1.68 7.91 -13.85
C ALA A 73 2.54 9.12 -14.26
N ARG A 74 2.29 10.27 -13.64
CA ARG A 74 3.05 11.50 -13.90
C ARG A 74 4.51 11.38 -13.46
N LYS A 75 4.76 10.80 -12.29
CA LYS A 75 6.11 10.59 -11.76
C LYS A 75 6.90 9.63 -12.65
N LEU A 76 6.28 8.53 -13.08
CA LEU A 76 6.90 7.58 -13.99
C LEU A 76 7.27 8.26 -15.34
N LYS A 77 6.35 9.05 -15.91
CA LYS A 77 6.59 9.82 -17.13
C LYS A 77 7.75 10.82 -16.95
N GLU A 78 7.79 11.54 -15.83
CA GLU A 78 8.86 12.49 -15.49
C GLU A 78 10.24 11.81 -15.44
N VAL A 79 10.33 10.71 -14.68
CA VAL A 79 11.62 10.01 -14.45
C VAL A 79 12.13 9.33 -15.73
N THR A 80 11.24 8.77 -16.53
CA THR A 80 11.63 8.03 -17.75
C THR A 80 11.77 8.93 -18.98
N GLY A 81 11.14 10.12 -18.95
CA GLY A 81 11.09 11.01 -20.11
C GLY A 81 10.26 10.47 -21.28
N VAL A 82 9.44 9.42 -21.07
CA VAL A 82 8.62 8.83 -22.12
C VAL A 82 7.55 9.82 -22.59
N ASP A 83 7.40 9.96 -23.91
CA ASP A 83 6.37 10.81 -24.52
C ASP A 83 5.12 9.99 -24.87
N ARG A 84 4.45 9.48 -23.84
CA ARG A 84 3.21 8.68 -23.94
C ARG A 84 2.27 9.12 -22.84
N GLY A 85 0.96 8.98 -23.08
CA GLY A 85 -0.09 9.21 -22.11
C GLY A 85 -0.87 7.94 -21.78
N VAL A 86 -1.81 8.06 -20.88
CA VAL A 86 -2.68 6.98 -20.43
C VAL A 86 -4.01 7.53 -19.91
N ASP A 87 -5.12 6.90 -20.29
CA ASP A 87 -6.40 7.04 -19.60
C ASP A 87 -6.45 6.00 -18.49
N ILE A 88 -6.52 6.46 -17.24
CA ILE A 88 -6.64 5.64 -16.04
C ILE A 88 -8.12 5.63 -15.63
N THR A 89 -8.70 4.45 -15.45
CA THR A 89 -10.03 4.31 -14.85
C THR A 89 -9.92 3.49 -13.58
N LEU A 90 -10.45 4.04 -12.47
CA LEU A 90 -10.51 3.38 -11.17
C LEU A 90 -11.96 3.05 -10.81
N GLN A 91 -12.19 1.81 -10.35
CA GLN A 91 -13.40 1.40 -9.66
C GLN A 91 -13.03 1.02 -8.23
N LYS A 92 -13.54 1.78 -7.26
CA LYS A 92 -13.13 1.66 -5.86
C LYS A 92 -14.02 0.69 -5.08
N HIS A 93 -13.39 -0.32 -4.49
CA HIS A 93 -14.03 -1.32 -3.62
C HIS A 93 -13.38 -1.35 -2.25
N ILE A 94 -12.10 -0.94 -2.16
CA ILE A 94 -11.39 -0.83 -0.89
C ILE A 94 -11.90 0.41 -0.13
N PRO A 95 -12.41 0.27 1.10
CA PRO A 95 -12.86 1.40 1.90
C PRO A 95 -11.79 2.47 2.04
N VAL A 96 -12.16 3.72 1.76
CA VAL A 96 -11.24 4.86 1.80
C VAL A 96 -10.80 5.15 3.24
N ALA A 97 -9.53 5.48 3.43
CA ALA A 97 -8.93 5.81 4.73
C ALA A 97 -9.13 4.73 5.82
N ALA A 98 -9.34 3.47 5.45
CA ALA A 98 -9.51 2.34 6.37
C ALA A 98 -8.20 1.67 6.81
N GLY A 99 -7.02 2.23 6.44
CA GLY A 99 -5.72 1.60 6.73
C GLY A 99 -5.39 0.39 5.84
N LEU A 100 -6.20 0.12 4.82
CA LEU A 100 -6.07 -1.03 3.91
C LEU A 100 -5.15 -0.76 2.71
N GLY A 101 -4.63 0.45 2.56
CA GLY A 101 -3.64 0.81 1.55
C GLY A 101 -4.17 0.98 0.12
N GLY A 102 -5.50 1.15 -0.10
CA GLY A 102 -6.11 1.21 -1.42
C GLY A 102 -5.43 2.17 -2.38
N GLY A 103 -5.28 3.45 -2.03
CA GLY A 103 -4.63 4.42 -2.91
C GLY A 103 -3.16 4.11 -3.23
N SER A 104 -2.42 3.52 -2.28
CA SER A 104 -1.04 3.05 -2.51
C SER A 104 -1.01 1.83 -3.42
N SER A 105 -2.00 0.95 -3.32
CA SER A 105 -2.18 -0.19 -4.22
C SER A 105 -2.50 0.24 -5.63
N ASP A 106 -3.43 1.20 -5.79
CA ASP A 106 -3.75 1.82 -7.09
C ASP A 106 -2.49 2.39 -7.75
N ALA A 107 -1.70 3.16 -6.99
CA ALA A 107 -0.45 3.75 -7.48
C ALA A 107 0.56 2.70 -7.94
N ALA A 108 0.77 1.65 -7.15
CA ALA A 108 1.68 0.57 -7.50
C ALA A 108 1.20 -0.22 -8.72
N SER A 109 -0.12 -0.47 -8.83
CA SER A 109 -0.72 -1.12 -9.99
C SER A 109 -0.55 -0.28 -11.25
N VAL A 110 -0.67 1.05 -11.15
CA VAL A 110 -0.38 1.96 -12.26
C VAL A 110 1.10 1.93 -12.63
N LEU A 111 2.04 1.95 -11.67
CA LEU A 111 3.48 1.85 -11.97
C LEU A 111 3.82 0.56 -12.72
N ASN A 112 3.36 -0.59 -12.20
CA ASN A 112 3.59 -1.88 -12.85
C ASN A 112 2.93 -1.93 -14.24
N GLY A 113 1.66 -1.54 -14.33
CA GLY A 113 0.92 -1.57 -15.59
C GLY A 113 1.47 -0.62 -16.65
N LEU A 114 1.97 0.55 -16.28
CA LEU A 114 2.60 1.48 -17.21
C LEU A 114 4.01 1.04 -17.62
N ASN A 115 4.74 0.37 -16.75
CA ASN A 115 6.00 -0.26 -17.12
C ASN A 115 5.80 -1.22 -18.31
N ASP A 116 4.73 -2.02 -18.25
CA ASP A 116 4.37 -2.94 -19.35
C ASP A 116 3.75 -2.19 -20.53
N LEU A 117 2.73 -1.35 -20.29
CA LEU A 117 1.99 -0.65 -21.34
C LEU A 117 2.87 0.30 -22.17
N TRP A 118 3.81 0.96 -21.53
CA TRP A 118 4.77 1.85 -22.16
C TRP A 118 6.06 1.15 -22.62
N GLU A 119 6.19 -0.17 -22.33
CA GLU A 119 7.36 -0.98 -22.74
C GLU A 119 8.68 -0.38 -22.22
N LEU A 120 8.70 -0.01 -20.90
CA LEU A 120 9.85 0.67 -20.31
C LEU A 120 10.94 -0.29 -19.85
N GLU A 121 10.61 -1.56 -19.60
CA GLU A 121 11.52 -2.61 -19.14
C GLU A 121 12.31 -2.24 -17.87
N LEU A 122 11.67 -1.46 -16.97
CA LEU A 122 12.28 -1.09 -15.69
C LEU A 122 12.32 -2.30 -14.76
N GLU A 123 13.47 -2.51 -14.15
CA GLU A 123 13.64 -3.49 -13.09
C GLU A 123 12.90 -3.06 -11.80
N LEU A 124 12.51 -4.03 -10.97
CA LEU A 124 11.76 -3.79 -9.73
C LEU A 124 12.40 -2.70 -8.84
N GLY A 125 13.73 -2.71 -8.69
CA GLY A 125 14.42 -1.72 -7.86
C GLY A 125 14.23 -0.27 -8.34
N ALA A 126 14.15 -0.04 -9.66
CA ALA A 126 13.87 1.29 -10.20
C ALA A 126 12.43 1.73 -9.93
N LEU A 127 11.48 0.79 -10.00
CA LEU A 127 10.08 1.06 -9.62
C LEU A 127 9.95 1.32 -8.11
N GLU A 128 10.69 0.62 -7.25
CA GLU A 128 10.71 0.84 -5.80
C GLU A 128 11.23 2.23 -5.43
N GLU A 129 12.26 2.74 -6.13
CA GLU A 129 12.75 4.11 -5.95
C GLU A 129 11.65 5.13 -6.25
N ILE A 130 10.95 4.99 -7.38
CA ILE A 130 9.84 5.86 -7.77
C ILE A 130 8.69 5.74 -6.75
N ALA A 131 8.33 4.52 -6.36
CA ALA A 131 7.25 4.23 -5.43
C ALA A 131 7.46 4.89 -4.06
N THR A 132 8.71 4.89 -3.57
CA THR A 132 9.08 5.49 -2.28
C THR A 132 8.84 7.01 -2.24
N GLU A 133 8.94 7.69 -3.38
CA GLU A 133 8.65 9.13 -3.49
C GLU A 133 7.15 9.43 -3.51
N ILE A 134 6.30 8.44 -3.87
CA ILE A 134 4.84 8.58 -3.94
C ILE A 134 4.20 8.36 -2.57
N GLY A 135 4.63 7.30 -1.86
CA GLY A 135 4.10 7.00 -0.55
C GLY A 135 4.77 5.82 0.12
N SER A 136 4.70 5.76 1.47
CA SER A 136 5.41 4.76 2.27
C SER A 136 4.97 3.32 2.00
N ASP A 137 3.68 3.10 1.71
CA ASP A 137 3.13 1.76 1.45
C ASP A 137 3.24 1.35 -0.03
N VAL A 138 3.51 2.29 -0.97
CA VAL A 138 3.53 1.99 -2.42
C VAL A 138 4.57 0.93 -2.79
N PRO A 139 5.82 0.96 -2.25
CA PRO A 139 6.81 -0.07 -2.54
C PRO A 139 6.35 -1.50 -2.21
N TYR A 140 5.60 -1.67 -1.12
CA TYR A 140 5.06 -2.98 -0.75
C TYR A 140 4.15 -3.56 -1.84
N PHE A 141 3.29 -2.72 -2.44
CA PHE A 141 2.31 -3.17 -3.42
C PHE A 141 2.90 -3.49 -4.80
N LEU A 142 4.13 -3.09 -5.09
CA LEU A 142 4.80 -3.50 -6.33
C LEU A 142 4.97 -5.02 -6.43
N SER A 143 5.20 -5.68 -5.31
CA SER A 143 5.35 -7.15 -5.23
C SER A 143 4.21 -7.82 -4.48
N GLY A 144 3.59 -7.15 -3.52
CA GLY A 144 2.49 -7.67 -2.72
C GLY A 144 2.85 -8.92 -1.89
N GLY A 145 1.85 -9.76 -1.67
CA GLY A 145 2.00 -11.04 -0.97
C GLY A 145 2.19 -10.90 0.55
N THR A 146 3.09 -11.68 1.13
CA THR A 146 3.52 -11.55 2.53
C THR A 146 4.90 -10.92 2.57
N ALA A 147 5.09 -9.84 3.31
CA ALA A 147 6.38 -9.17 3.42
C ALA A 147 6.68 -8.67 4.84
N LEU A 148 7.96 -8.68 5.20
CA LEU A 148 8.48 -7.91 6.33
C LEU A 148 8.76 -6.50 5.84
N VAL A 149 8.12 -5.52 6.47
CA VAL A 149 8.21 -4.11 6.11
C VAL A 149 8.84 -3.35 7.26
N GLN A 150 9.79 -2.46 6.96
CA GLN A 150 10.60 -1.74 7.95
C GLN A 150 10.81 -0.27 7.53
N GLY A 151 11.49 0.50 8.39
CA GLY A 151 11.69 1.93 8.19
C GLY A 151 10.39 2.68 8.47
N ARG A 152 9.97 3.59 7.59
CA ARG A 152 8.63 4.20 7.64
C ARG A 152 7.58 3.44 6.81
N GLY A 153 7.97 2.26 6.21
CA GLY A 153 7.17 1.42 5.33
C GLY A 153 7.86 1.10 3.98
N GLU A 154 8.95 1.78 3.66
CA GLU A 154 9.65 1.73 2.37
C GLU A 154 10.58 0.52 2.21
N HIS A 155 11.06 -0.09 3.29
CA HIS A 155 11.95 -1.25 3.20
C HIS A 155 11.15 -2.55 3.22
N VAL A 156 10.96 -3.14 2.05
CA VAL A 156 10.13 -4.33 1.84
C VAL A 156 11.03 -5.55 1.61
N VAL A 157 10.85 -6.57 2.45
CA VAL A 157 11.53 -7.87 2.31
C VAL A 157 10.47 -8.94 2.10
N PRO A 158 10.30 -9.45 0.88
CA PRO A 158 9.32 -10.51 0.60
C PRO A 158 9.56 -11.75 1.46
N LEU A 159 8.48 -12.36 1.90
CA LEU A 159 8.47 -13.62 2.62
C LEU A 159 7.75 -14.70 1.80
N VAL A 160 7.90 -15.96 2.19
CA VAL A 160 7.02 -17.01 1.67
C VAL A 160 5.58 -16.72 2.10
N HIS A 161 4.59 -17.16 1.34
CA HIS A 161 3.19 -16.91 1.67
C HIS A 161 2.85 -17.40 3.07
N ALA A 162 2.30 -16.51 3.90
CA ALA A 162 1.69 -16.91 5.16
C ALA A 162 0.47 -17.78 4.86
N ASN A 163 0.36 -18.93 5.56
CA ASN A 163 -0.76 -19.84 5.35
C ASN A 163 -2.03 -19.32 6.07
N ILE A 164 -2.58 -18.21 5.55
CA ILE A 164 -3.84 -17.60 6.00
C ILE A 164 -4.83 -17.77 4.87
N GLN A 165 -5.91 -18.55 5.08
CA GLN A 165 -6.87 -18.85 4.03
C GLN A 165 -8.09 -17.93 4.03
N TRP A 166 -8.59 -17.55 5.20
CA TRP A 166 -9.81 -16.76 5.33
C TRP A 166 -9.67 -15.69 6.41
N MET A 167 -10.23 -14.52 6.10
CA MET A 167 -10.21 -13.37 6.96
C MET A 167 -11.51 -12.58 6.79
N VAL A 168 -12.01 -12.02 7.89
CA VAL A 168 -13.15 -11.11 7.89
C VAL A 168 -12.61 -9.71 8.16
N VAL A 169 -12.83 -8.81 7.21
CA VAL A 169 -12.52 -7.38 7.35
C VAL A 169 -13.79 -6.66 7.73
N VAL A 170 -13.76 -5.90 8.82
CA VAL A 170 -14.86 -5.05 9.25
C VAL A 170 -14.36 -3.60 9.20
N SER A 171 -15.00 -2.79 8.35
CA SER A 171 -14.71 -1.36 8.23
C SER A 171 -15.93 -0.57 8.68
N PRO A 172 -15.96 -0.03 9.90
CA PRO A 172 -17.04 0.87 10.32
C PRO A 172 -16.98 2.17 9.52
N GLU A 173 -18.14 2.74 9.21
CA GLU A 173 -18.22 4.07 8.62
C GLU A 173 -17.61 5.10 9.59
N SER A 174 -16.77 5.98 9.07
CA SER A 174 -16.16 7.04 9.86
C SER A 174 -15.69 8.18 8.95
N ASP A 175 -16.18 9.37 9.21
CA ASP A 175 -15.85 10.61 8.48
C ASP A 175 -14.59 11.32 9.02
N LEU A 176 -13.84 10.68 9.92
CA LEU A 176 -12.67 11.29 10.53
C LEU A 176 -11.55 11.48 9.48
N PRO A 177 -11.07 12.72 9.28
CA PRO A 177 -9.91 12.97 8.44
C PRO A 177 -8.62 12.53 9.15
N ASP A 178 -7.59 12.22 8.36
CA ASP A 178 -6.23 11.96 8.82
C ASP A 178 -6.10 10.87 9.91
N LYS A 179 -6.95 9.82 9.83
CA LYS A 179 -7.01 8.73 10.82
C LYS A 179 -5.64 8.16 11.19
N THR A 180 -4.80 7.89 10.19
CA THR A 180 -3.46 7.34 10.40
C THR A 180 -2.57 8.30 11.19
N ALA A 181 -2.55 9.58 10.81
CA ALA A 181 -1.77 10.58 11.54
C ALA A 181 -2.24 10.71 12.99
N ARG A 182 -3.56 10.75 13.22
CA ARG A 182 -4.15 10.81 14.57
C ARG A 182 -3.78 9.60 15.43
N LEU A 183 -3.68 8.40 14.85
CA LEU A 183 -3.22 7.21 15.58
C LEU A 183 -1.74 7.32 15.95
N TYR A 184 -0.89 7.79 15.04
CA TYR A 184 0.53 8.02 15.34
C TYR A 184 0.75 9.11 16.39
N ASP A 185 -0.11 10.13 16.46
CA ASP A 185 -0.05 11.19 17.47
C ASP A 185 -0.37 10.68 18.91
N GLN A 186 -1.01 9.50 19.03
CA GLN A 186 -1.27 8.88 20.34
C GLN A 186 -0.07 8.07 20.84
N ILE A 187 0.87 7.70 19.98
CA ILE A 187 2.01 6.86 20.32
C ILE A 187 3.03 7.65 21.14
N ASP A 188 3.40 7.12 22.29
CA ASP A 188 4.46 7.68 23.15
C ASP A 188 5.64 6.69 23.30
N GLU A 189 6.69 7.11 24.02
CA GLU A 189 7.88 6.29 24.20
C GLU A 189 7.61 4.94 24.91
N SER A 190 6.54 4.82 25.67
CA SER A 190 6.17 3.56 26.37
C SER A 190 5.58 2.52 25.43
N ASP A 191 5.09 2.94 24.24
CA ASP A 191 4.57 2.06 23.20
C ASP A 191 5.68 1.52 22.28
N HIS A 192 6.86 2.13 22.36
CA HIS A 192 7.97 1.69 21.53
C HIS A 192 8.43 0.28 21.91
N THR A 193 8.56 -0.56 20.89
CA THR A 193 9.03 -1.94 21.07
C THR A 193 10.44 -2.12 20.48
N ARG A 194 10.90 -3.37 20.47
CA ARG A 194 12.14 -3.76 19.78
C ARG A 194 11.89 -4.63 18.55
N GLY A 195 10.64 -4.69 18.08
CA GLY A 195 10.26 -5.48 16.91
C GLY A 195 10.34 -7.01 17.12
N VAL A 196 10.42 -7.45 18.37
CA VAL A 196 10.71 -8.87 18.70
C VAL A 196 9.57 -9.77 18.23
N LEU A 197 8.33 -9.34 18.37
CA LEU A 197 7.17 -10.13 17.99
C LEU A 197 7.11 -10.31 16.46
N THR A 198 7.26 -9.22 15.73
CA THR A 198 7.26 -9.21 14.27
C THR A 198 8.41 -10.06 13.71
N HIS A 199 9.63 -9.93 14.24
CA HIS A 199 10.76 -10.74 13.78
C HIS A 199 10.59 -12.23 14.09
N LYS A 200 9.96 -12.60 15.21
CA LYS A 200 9.63 -14.01 15.51
C LYS A 200 8.62 -14.56 14.51
N LEU A 201 7.57 -13.79 14.19
CA LEU A 201 6.60 -14.20 13.19
C LEU A 201 7.24 -14.32 11.80
N ALA A 202 8.06 -13.34 11.40
CA ALA A 202 8.81 -13.40 10.15
C ALA A 202 9.69 -14.64 10.04
N GLY A 203 10.43 -14.98 11.14
CA GLY A 203 11.25 -16.17 11.20
C GLY A 203 10.44 -17.46 11.06
N ARG A 204 9.25 -17.52 11.68
CA ARG A 204 8.33 -18.65 11.57
C ARG A 204 7.80 -18.81 10.13
N ILE A 205 7.36 -17.72 9.50
CA ILE A 205 6.86 -17.72 8.12
C ILE A 205 7.97 -18.16 7.15
N ARG A 206 9.19 -17.64 7.29
CA ARG A 206 10.35 -18.06 6.47
C ARG A 206 10.64 -19.56 6.57
N GLY A 207 10.41 -20.16 7.73
CA GLY A 207 10.53 -21.59 7.94
C GLY A 207 9.34 -22.43 7.42
N GLY A 208 8.40 -21.83 6.68
CA GLY A 208 7.20 -22.50 6.17
C GLY A 208 6.13 -22.75 7.24
N GLY A 209 6.24 -22.11 8.41
CA GLY A 209 5.24 -22.20 9.47
C GLY A 209 4.02 -21.31 9.20
N ASP A 210 2.94 -21.60 9.92
CA ASP A 210 1.71 -20.81 9.93
C ASP A 210 1.88 -19.46 10.65
N ALA A 211 0.91 -18.56 10.47
CA ALA A 211 0.80 -17.28 11.18
C ALA A 211 -0.37 -17.35 12.18
N PRO A 212 -0.17 -17.93 13.38
CA PRO A 212 -1.24 -18.10 14.34
C PRO A 212 -1.62 -16.76 14.98
N ALA A 213 -2.91 -16.57 15.26
CA ALA A 213 -3.49 -15.32 15.74
C ALA A 213 -2.81 -14.73 16.99
N GLN A 214 -2.22 -15.57 17.86
CA GLN A 214 -1.48 -15.08 19.05
C GLN A 214 -0.23 -14.24 18.71
N PHE A 215 0.20 -14.21 17.46
CA PHE A 215 1.27 -13.32 17.00
C PHE A 215 0.73 -12.02 16.42
N PHE A 216 -0.58 -11.92 16.18
CA PHE A 216 -1.15 -10.69 15.63
C PHE A 216 -1.10 -9.59 16.69
N PHE A 217 -0.59 -8.46 16.27
CA PHE A 217 -0.38 -7.32 17.15
C PHE A 217 -0.41 -6.03 16.35
N ASN A 218 -1.14 -5.05 16.83
CA ASN A 218 -1.12 -3.71 16.27
C ASN A 218 -1.00 -2.69 17.40
N VAL A 219 0.05 -1.89 17.36
CA VAL A 219 0.33 -0.86 18.36
C VAL A 219 -0.83 0.14 18.51
N PHE A 220 -1.65 0.31 17.47
CA PHE A 220 -2.79 1.22 17.48
C PHE A 220 -4.04 0.65 18.17
N GLU A 221 -4.09 -0.68 18.41
CA GLU A 221 -5.29 -1.31 18.97
C GLU A 221 -5.81 -0.65 20.27
N PRO A 222 -4.96 -0.30 21.26
CA PRO A 222 -5.43 0.38 22.48
C PRO A 222 -5.99 1.79 22.24
N TYR A 223 -5.61 2.44 21.14
CA TYR A 223 -5.96 3.81 20.80
C TYR A 223 -7.13 3.92 19.84
N ALA A 224 -7.45 2.83 19.14
CA ALA A 224 -8.49 2.82 18.13
C ALA A 224 -9.86 3.26 18.69
N GLU A 225 -10.26 2.77 19.87
CA GLU A 225 -11.51 3.16 20.51
C GLU A 225 -11.58 4.67 20.77
N ASN A 226 -10.47 5.30 21.18
CA ASN A 226 -10.44 6.73 21.46
C ASN A 226 -10.48 7.59 20.18
N VAL A 227 -9.81 7.13 19.13
CA VAL A 227 -9.72 7.87 17.85
C VAL A 227 -11.00 7.72 17.03
N PHE A 228 -11.70 6.58 17.13
CA PHE A 228 -12.90 6.28 16.33
C PHE A 228 -14.21 6.39 17.10
N ALA A 229 -14.19 6.78 18.39
CA ALA A 229 -15.41 6.95 19.22
C ALA A 229 -16.17 8.26 18.92
N GLU A 230 -15.61 9.14 18.08
CA GLU A 230 -16.22 10.38 17.62
C GLU A 230 -16.96 10.15 16.30
#